data_64199ca2bfa05b89a9631cc45e4bd88d
#
_entry.id   64199ca2bfa05b89a9631cc45e4bd88d
#
_cell.length_a   1.000
_cell.length_b   1.000
_cell.length_c   1.000
_cell.angle_alpha   90.00
_cell.angle_beta   90.00
_cell.angle_gamma   90.00
#
_symmetry.space_group_name_H-M   'P 1'
#
loop_
_entity.id
_entity.type
_entity.pdbx_description
1 polymer ?
#
loop_
_entity_poly.entity_id
_entity_poly.type
_entity_poly.pdbx_seq_one_letter_code
_entity_poly.pdbx_strand_id
1 'polypeptide(L)'
;GAIKNAFTTFMPFIIVGSFASLFNTLICSTSTGLAAFIPALAKISPAFTAINFATLSIMALPICFLIGSELAKRNKVPEHICAITSLVAFLCVVPQSVSIVVEGLESAVSGAGLPGDAIGAQGLFIAMIISVLVSELFSALMKIDKIKIKMPASVPAAISQSFNTLIPILVSLVVVGVAGQLFFLATGTY
;
A
#
# COMPACT_ATOMS: atom_id res chain seq x y z
N GLY A 1 4.63 -5.58 18.91
CA GLY A 1 5.53 -4.96 17.94
C GLY A 1 4.76 -4.19 16.87
N ALA A 2 5.43 -3.34 16.08
CA ALA A 2 4.81 -2.46 15.10
C ALA A 2 3.87 -3.20 14.13
N ILE A 3 4.29 -4.33 13.57
CA ILE A 3 3.48 -5.16 12.68
C ILE A 3 2.17 -5.59 13.37
N LYS A 4 2.25 -6.10 14.63
CA LYS A 4 1.04 -6.48 15.37
C LYS A 4 0.07 -5.30 15.49
N ASN A 5 0.57 -4.12 15.88
CA ASN A 5 -0.27 -2.93 16.05
C ASN A 5 -0.92 -2.50 14.73
N ALA A 6 -0.18 -2.50 13.63
CA ALA A 6 -0.70 -2.20 12.30
C ALA A 6 -1.88 -3.13 11.92
N PHE A 7 -1.71 -4.43 12.09
CA PHE A 7 -2.78 -5.39 11.82
C PHE A 7 -3.98 -5.21 12.76
N THR A 8 -3.74 -4.97 14.05
CA THR A 8 -4.84 -4.73 15.00
C THR A 8 -5.61 -3.47 14.63
N THR A 9 -4.94 -2.41 14.18
CA THR A 9 -5.58 -1.17 13.71
C THR A 9 -6.38 -1.39 12.43
N PHE A 10 -5.91 -2.25 11.53
CA PHE A 10 -6.59 -2.53 10.26
C PHE A 10 -7.67 -3.63 10.38
N MET A 11 -7.71 -4.39 11.46
CA MET A 11 -8.66 -5.50 11.67
C MET A 11 -10.15 -5.13 11.43
N PRO A 12 -10.67 -3.97 11.91
CA PRO A 12 -12.05 -3.59 11.64
C PRO A 12 -12.37 -3.47 10.15
N PHE A 13 -11.42 -3.01 9.33
CA PHE A 13 -11.60 -2.89 7.88
C PHE A 13 -11.64 -4.26 7.19
N ILE A 14 -10.84 -5.23 7.66
CA ILE A 14 -10.89 -6.62 7.18
C ILE A 14 -12.28 -7.22 7.48
N ILE A 15 -12.81 -6.98 8.67
CA ILE A 15 -14.15 -7.47 9.06
C ILE A 15 -15.23 -6.83 8.17
N VAL A 16 -15.18 -5.51 7.95
CA VAL A 16 -16.15 -4.82 7.08
C VAL A 16 -16.10 -5.36 5.64
N GLY A 17 -14.90 -5.58 5.08
CA GLY A 17 -14.73 -6.16 3.75
C GLY A 17 -15.28 -7.57 3.64
N SER A 18 -15.07 -8.39 4.68
CA SER A 18 -15.61 -9.75 4.75
C SER A 18 -17.13 -9.75 4.82
N PHE A 19 -17.73 -8.85 5.62
CA PHE A 19 -19.20 -8.69 5.64
C PHE A 19 -19.74 -8.18 4.30
N ALA A 20 -19.05 -7.26 3.63
CA ALA A 20 -19.47 -6.80 2.30
C ALA A 20 -19.51 -7.96 1.30
N SER A 21 -18.50 -8.83 1.30
CA SER A 21 -18.48 -10.04 0.46
C SER A 21 -19.64 -10.99 0.80
N LEU A 22 -19.87 -11.21 2.11
CA LEU A 22 -20.97 -12.05 2.59
C LEU A 22 -22.35 -11.50 2.17
N PHE A 23 -22.58 -10.21 2.35
CA PHE A 23 -23.84 -9.57 1.95
C PHE A 23 -24.01 -9.56 0.43
N ASN A 24 -22.94 -9.37 -0.32
CA ASN A 24 -22.99 -9.48 -1.78
C ASN A 24 -23.50 -10.88 -2.21
N THR A 25 -22.97 -11.94 -1.58
CA THR A 25 -23.41 -13.30 -1.87
C THR A 25 -24.82 -13.60 -1.39
N LEU A 26 -25.20 -13.20 -0.16
CA LEU A 26 -26.51 -13.51 0.41
C LEU A 26 -27.63 -12.66 -0.20
N ILE A 27 -27.37 -11.41 -0.54
CA ILE A 27 -28.41 -10.46 -0.99
C ILE A 27 -28.43 -10.38 -2.51
N CYS A 28 -27.26 -10.20 -3.16
CA CYS A 28 -27.18 -9.82 -4.55
C CYS A 28 -27.01 -11.00 -5.52
N SER A 29 -26.73 -12.22 -5.03
CA SER A 29 -26.62 -13.40 -5.89
C SER A 29 -27.99 -13.74 -6.51
N THR A 30 -28.03 -13.83 -7.84
CA THR A 30 -29.23 -14.19 -8.60
C THR A 30 -29.51 -15.69 -8.60
N SER A 31 -28.56 -16.51 -8.16
CA SER A 31 -28.71 -17.97 -8.10
C SER A 31 -29.04 -18.49 -6.71
N THR A 32 -28.46 -17.92 -5.65
CA THR A 32 -28.56 -18.44 -4.27
C THR A 32 -28.97 -17.39 -3.25
N GLY A 33 -28.97 -16.10 -3.63
CA GLY A 33 -29.30 -14.99 -2.76
C GLY A 33 -30.73 -14.50 -2.87
N LEU A 34 -31.06 -13.45 -2.10
CA LEU A 34 -32.39 -12.82 -2.13
C LEU A 34 -32.74 -12.23 -3.51
N ALA A 35 -31.72 -11.85 -4.31
CA ALA A 35 -31.93 -11.33 -5.66
C ALA A 35 -32.57 -12.38 -6.62
N ALA A 36 -32.53 -13.67 -6.29
CA ALA A 36 -33.29 -14.70 -7.03
C ALA A 36 -34.80 -14.47 -6.94
N PHE A 37 -35.31 -13.91 -5.83
CA PHE A 37 -36.70 -13.58 -5.60
C PHE A 37 -37.01 -12.12 -5.94
N ILE A 38 -36.09 -11.22 -5.71
CA ILE A 38 -36.21 -9.77 -5.94
C ILE A 38 -35.03 -9.30 -6.80
N PRO A 39 -35.16 -9.33 -8.15
CA PRO A 39 -34.05 -9.00 -9.07
C PRO A 39 -33.48 -7.57 -8.90
N ALA A 40 -34.27 -6.65 -8.33
CA ALA A 40 -33.82 -5.28 -8.04
C ALA A 40 -32.61 -5.23 -7.07
N LEU A 41 -32.46 -6.23 -6.18
CA LEU A 41 -31.36 -6.31 -5.22
C LEU A 41 -30.01 -6.57 -5.88
N ALA A 42 -29.99 -7.18 -7.05
CA ALA A 42 -28.75 -7.37 -7.81
C ALA A 42 -28.07 -6.02 -8.19
N LYS A 43 -28.86 -4.95 -8.31
CA LYS A 43 -28.36 -3.62 -8.68
C LYS A 43 -27.47 -2.98 -7.62
N ILE A 44 -27.54 -3.42 -6.36
CA ILE A 44 -26.69 -2.91 -5.27
C ILE A 44 -25.36 -3.68 -5.13
N SER A 45 -25.18 -4.78 -5.86
CA SER A 45 -23.93 -5.58 -5.87
C SER A 45 -22.67 -4.74 -6.09
N PRO A 46 -22.63 -3.76 -7.01
CA PRO A 46 -21.44 -2.94 -7.19
C PRO A 46 -20.99 -2.19 -5.94
N ALA A 47 -21.92 -1.79 -5.05
CA ALA A 47 -21.57 -1.13 -3.79
C ALA A 47 -20.82 -2.07 -2.84
N PHE A 48 -21.29 -3.30 -2.67
CA PHE A 48 -20.59 -4.30 -1.84
C PHE A 48 -19.24 -4.71 -2.44
N THR A 49 -19.18 -4.84 -3.76
CA THR A 49 -17.93 -5.11 -4.47
C THR A 49 -16.92 -3.97 -4.27
N ALA A 50 -17.35 -2.71 -4.33
CA ALA A 50 -16.49 -1.56 -4.08
C ALA A 50 -15.97 -1.53 -2.63
N ILE A 51 -16.81 -1.85 -1.63
CA ILE A 51 -16.39 -1.94 -0.23
C ILE A 51 -15.35 -3.06 -0.05
N ASN A 52 -15.59 -4.23 -0.62
CA ASN A 52 -14.65 -5.35 -0.58
C ASN A 52 -13.32 -4.97 -1.24
N PHE A 53 -13.36 -4.35 -2.41
CA PHE A 53 -12.17 -3.88 -3.12
C PHE A 53 -11.36 -2.90 -2.25
N ALA A 54 -12.02 -1.87 -1.70
CA ALA A 54 -11.36 -0.83 -0.92
C ALA A 54 -10.79 -1.31 0.43
N THR A 55 -11.21 -2.49 0.91
CA THR A 55 -10.77 -3.04 2.21
C THR A 55 -9.85 -4.23 2.06
N LEU A 56 -10.22 -5.24 1.26
CA LEU A 56 -9.47 -6.49 1.16
C LEU A 56 -8.55 -6.55 -0.07
N SER A 57 -9.03 -6.07 -1.24
CA SER A 57 -8.26 -6.21 -2.47
C SER A 57 -7.02 -5.32 -2.52
N ILE A 58 -6.98 -4.24 -1.73
CA ILE A 58 -5.83 -3.32 -1.65
C ILE A 58 -5.20 -3.28 -0.26
N MET A 59 -5.41 -4.31 0.56
CA MET A 59 -5.05 -4.31 1.99
C MET A 59 -3.55 -4.13 2.27
N ALA A 60 -2.69 -4.46 1.31
CA ALA A 60 -1.24 -4.28 1.46
C ALA A 60 -0.86 -2.80 1.62
N LEU A 61 -1.57 -1.88 0.94
CA LEU A 61 -1.29 -0.44 0.99
C LEU A 61 -1.49 0.16 2.38
N PRO A 62 -2.70 0.07 3.00
CA PRO A 62 -2.91 0.63 4.33
C PRO A 62 -2.07 -0.08 5.41
N ILE A 63 -1.82 -1.37 5.29
CA ILE A 63 -0.97 -2.09 6.25
C ILE A 63 0.48 -1.61 6.13
N CYS A 64 1.00 -1.42 4.92
CA CYS A 64 2.33 -0.85 4.70
C CYS A 64 2.46 0.53 5.35
N PHE A 65 1.48 1.40 5.14
CA PHE A 65 1.42 2.72 5.76
C PHE A 65 1.40 2.65 7.30
N LEU A 66 0.55 1.79 7.86
CA LEU A 66 0.42 1.65 9.32
C LEU A 66 1.69 1.09 9.96
N ILE A 67 2.39 0.16 9.32
CA ILE A 67 3.69 -0.34 9.81
C ILE A 67 4.72 0.79 9.81
N GLY A 68 4.78 1.58 8.73
CA GLY A 68 5.67 2.74 8.64
C GLY A 68 5.40 3.77 9.73
N SER A 69 4.11 4.05 10.01
CA SER A 69 3.67 4.94 11.09
C SER A 69 4.10 4.44 12.48
N GLU A 70 3.86 3.15 12.77
CA GLU A 70 4.21 2.55 14.05
C GLU A 70 5.73 2.48 14.30
N LEU A 71 6.52 2.22 13.26
CA LEU A 71 7.97 2.23 13.35
C LEU A 71 8.52 3.66 13.51
N ALA A 72 7.91 4.63 12.85
CA ALA A 72 8.26 6.04 13.01
C ALA A 72 8.06 6.54 14.45
N LYS A 73 6.92 6.18 15.07
CA LYS A 73 6.67 6.46 16.50
C LYS A 73 7.77 5.89 17.40
N ARG A 74 8.12 4.62 17.16
CA ARG A 74 9.16 3.91 17.91
C ARG A 74 10.52 4.59 17.74
N ASN A 75 10.86 4.99 16.51
CA ASN A 75 12.16 5.58 16.16
C ASN A 75 12.22 7.10 16.41
N LYS A 76 11.10 7.71 16.84
CA LYS A 76 10.95 9.15 17.14
C LYS A 76 11.28 10.03 15.93
N VAL A 77 10.82 9.62 14.75
CA VAL A 77 10.92 10.39 13.50
C VAL A 77 9.51 10.84 13.05
N PRO A 78 9.40 11.79 12.09
CA PRO A 78 8.11 12.28 11.62
C PRO A 78 7.22 11.13 11.10
N GLU A 79 6.13 10.86 11.83
CA GLU A 79 5.27 9.68 11.65
C GLU A 79 4.69 9.58 10.24
N HIS A 80 3.96 10.62 9.82
CA HIS A 80 3.26 10.60 8.54
C HIS A 80 4.22 10.58 7.35
N ILE A 81 5.35 11.26 7.46
CA ILE A 81 6.35 11.31 6.39
C ILE A 81 7.00 9.94 6.21
N CYS A 82 7.38 9.28 7.29
CA CYS A 82 7.93 7.92 7.24
C CYS A 82 6.90 6.92 6.69
N ALA A 83 5.65 7.01 7.13
CA ALA A 83 4.56 6.15 6.67
C ALA A 83 4.30 6.30 5.16
N ILE A 84 4.25 7.54 4.66
CA ILE A 84 4.09 7.83 3.23
C ILE A 84 5.32 7.34 2.46
N THR A 85 6.53 7.56 2.98
CA THR A 85 7.77 7.08 2.33
C THR A 85 7.77 5.55 2.20
N SER A 86 7.31 4.83 3.21
CA SER A 86 7.18 3.37 3.17
C SER A 86 6.16 2.91 2.11
N LEU A 87 5.01 3.59 2.04
CA LEU A 87 3.98 3.31 1.04
C LEU A 87 4.48 3.56 -0.39
N VAL A 88 5.12 4.71 -0.62
CA VAL A 88 5.67 5.07 -1.94
C VAL A 88 6.78 4.10 -2.34
N ALA A 89 7.66 3.74 -1.41
CA ALA A 89 8.72 2.75 -1.65
C ALA A 89 8.16 1.37 -2.01
N PHE A 90 7.08 0.93 -1.36
CA PHE A 90 6.40 -0.31 -1.73
C PHE A 90 5.86 -0.23 -3.16
N LEU A 91 5.22 0.88 -3.55
CA LEU A 91 4.73 1.09 -4.91
C LEU A 91 5.85 1.15 -5.97
N CYS A 92 7.07 1.56 -5.59
CA CYS A 92 8.22 1.52 -6.50
C CYS A 92 8.68 0.08 -6.82
N VAL A 93 8.41 -0.88 -5.94
CA VAL A 93 8.80 -2.30 -6.12
C VAL A 93 7.70 -3.12 -6.79
N VAL A 94 6.43 -2.71 -6.64
CA VAL A 94 5.28 -3.38 -7.27
C VAL A 94 5.30 -3.18 -8.79
N PRO A 95 4.95 -4.21 -9.59
CA PRO A 95 4.78 -4.06 -11.03
C PRO A 95 3.80 -2.94 -11.38
N GLN A 96 4.17 -2.11 -12.37
CA GLN A 96 3.36 -0.97 -12.79
C GLN A 96 2.62 -1.22 -14.11
N SER A 97 2.54 -2.48 -14.53
CA SER A 97 1.84 -2.92 -15.73
C SER A 97 0.90 -4.08 -15.43
N VAL A 98 -0.26 -4.06 -16.04
CA VAL A 98 -1.25 -5.14 -15.97
C VAL A 98 -1.45 -5.68 -17.38
N SER A 99 -1.37 -7.00 -17.55
CA SER A 99 -1.66 -7.67 -18.81
C SER A 99 -3.07 -8.24 -18.75
N ILE A 100 -3.93 -7.82 -19.68
CA ILE A 100 -5.31 -8.28 -19.78
C ILE A 100 -5.42 -9.12 -21.06
N VAL A 101 -5.85 -10.37 -20.91
CA VAL A 101 -6.21 -11.22 -22.03
C VAL A 101 -7.65 -10.88 -22.43
N VAL A 102 -7.84 -10.34 -23.63
CA VAL A 102 -9.15 -10.04 -24.18
C VAL A 102 -9.56 -11.16 -25.11
N GLU A 103 -10.74 -11.75 -24.90
CA GLU A 103 -11.29 -12.77 -25.80
C GLU A 103 -11.38 -12.21 -27.24
N GLY A 104 -10.75 -12.93 -28.19
CA GLY A 104 -10.71 -12.53 -29.60
C GLY A 104 -9.42 -11.82 -30.06
N LEU A 105 -8.46 -11.55 -29.16
CA LEU A 105 -7.12 -11.06 -29.51
C LEU A 105 -6.09 -12.16 -29.23
N GLU A 106 -5.20 -12.43 -30.24
CA GLU A 106 -4.14 -13.42 -30.12
C GLU A 106 -3.02 -13.05 -29.12
N SER A 107 -2.99 -11.79 -28.66
CA SER A 107 -1.99 -11.29 -27.72
C SER A 107 -2.62 -10.54 -26.56
N ALA A 108 -2.04 -10.70 -25.37
CA ALA A 108 -2.43 -9.95 -24.19
C ALA A 108 -2.14 -8.44 -24.40
N VAL A 109 -3.10 -7.59 -24.07
CA VAL A 109 -2.93 -6.15 -24.08
C VAL A 109 -2.37 -5.72 -22.72
N SER A 110 -1.19 -5.11 -22.73
CA SER A 110 -0.58 -4.55 -21.50
C SER A 110 -0.90 -3.07 -21.39
N GLY A 111 -1.27 -2.64 -20.19
CA GLY A 111 -1.52 -1.24 -19.86
C GLY A 111 -0.88 -0.84 -18.54
N ALA A 112 -0.73 0.46 -18.30
CA ALA A 112 -0.29 0.96 -16.99
C ALA A 112 -1.35 0.65 -15.92
N GLY A 113 -0.95 0.05 -14.81
CA GLY A 113 -1.85 -0.31 -13.71
C GLY A 113 -1.12 -1.05 -12.60
N LEU A 114 -1.76 -1.15 -11.45
CA LEU A 114 -1.26 -1.94 -10.33
C LEU A 114 -1.98 -3.30 -10.32
N PRO A 115 -1.25 -4.42 -10.40
CA PRO A 115 -1.86 -5.74 -10.31
C PRO A 115 -2.54 -5.93 -8.94
N GLY A 116 -3.79 -6.40 -8.94
CA GLY A 116 -4.55 -6.61 -7.71
C GLY A 116 -3.86 -7.59 -6.76
N ASP A 117 -3.20 -8.61 -7.30
CA ASP A 117 -2.46 -9.60 -6.52
C ASP A 117 -1.29 -8.97 -5.75
N ALA A 118 -0.59 -8.01 -6.37
CA ALA A 118 0.56 -7.36 -5.78
C ALA A 118 0.20 -6.36 -4.66
N ILE A 119 -0.99 -5.75 -4.71
CA ILE A 119 -1.45 -4.77 -3.70
C ILE A 119 -2.46 -5.37 -2.69
N GLY A 120 -2.91 -6.59 -2.93
CA GLY A 120 -3.81 -7.36 -2.08
C GLY A 120 -3.09 -8.23 -1.05
N ALA A 121 -3.75 -9.33 -0.67
CA ALA A 121 -3.25 -10.24 0.34
C ALA A 121 -1.93 -10.91 -0.03
N GLN A 122 -1.69 -11.19 -1.32
CA GLN A 122 -0.44 -11.82 -1.78
C GLN A 122 0.75 -10.85 -1.64
N GLY A 123 0.55 -9.57 -1.96
CA GLY A 123 1.59 -8.54 -1.80
C GLY A 123 1.87 -8.13 -0.36
N LEU A 124 1.06 -8.57 0.59
CA LEU A 124 1.15 -8.17 1.99
C LEU A 124 2.50 -8.50 2.62
N PHE A 125 3.08 -9.67 2.29
CA PHE A 125 4.37 -10.07 2.83
C PHE A 125 5.51 -9.15 2.35
N ILE A 126 5.50 -8.80 1.07
CA ILE A 126 6.46 -7.85 0.49
C ILE A 126 6.25 -6.46 1.09
N ALA A 127 4.99 -6.02 1.24
CA ALA A 127 4.67 -4.75 1.88
C ALA A 127 5.21 -4.65 3.32
N MET A 128 5.11 -5.73 4.09
CA MET A 128 5.68 -5.78 5.45
C MET A 128 7.20 -5.64 5.45
N ILE A 129 7.90 -6.38 4.58
CA ILE A 129 9.36 -6.33 4.49
C ILE A 129 9.82 -4.93 4.07
N ILE A 130 9.26 -4.41 2.97
CA ILE A 130 9.61 -3.09 2.44
C ILE A 130 9.34 -2.00 3.47
N SER A 131 8.18 -2.04 4.13
CA SER A 131 7.83 -1.03 5.14
C SER A 131 8.82 -1.02 6.31
N VAL A 132 9.25 -2.19 6.79
CA VAL A 132 10.25 -2.28 7.87
C VAL A 132 11.61 -1.75 7.40
N LEU A 133 12.10 -2.21 6.25
CA LEU A 133 13.40 -1.79 5.72
C LEU A 133 13.45 -0.29 5.47
N VAL A 134 12.43 0.26 4.82
CA VAL A 134 12.36 1.69 4.51
C VAL A 134 12.26 2.53 5.77
N SER A 135 11.43 2.13 6.74
CA SER A 135 11.27 2.88 7.98
C SER A 135 12.56 2.92 8.80
N GLU A 136 13.31 1.81 8.87
CA GLU A 136 14.60 1.78 9.55
C GLU A 136 15.66 2.59 8.78
N LEU A 137 15.71 2.48 7.45
CA LEU A 137 16.61 3.27 6.61
C LEU A 137 16.32 4.77 6.74
N PHE A 138 15.06 5.18 6.60
CA PHE A 138 14.63 6.57 6.77
C PHE A 138 14.99 7.10 8.15
N SER A 139 14.72 6.30 9.19
CA SER A 139 15.02 6.68 10.57
C SER A 139 16.53 6.82 10.83
N ALA A 140 17.35 5.96 10.23
CA ALA A 140 18.81 6.06 10.30
C ALA A 140 19.31 7.33 9.61
N LEU A 141 18.80 7.64 8.41
CA LEU A 141 19.15 8.85 7.67
C LEU A 141 18.74 10.12 8.43
N MET A 142 17.56 10.13 9.07
CA MET A 142 17.11 11.26 9.88
C MET A 142 18.00 11.58 11.07
N LYS A 143 18.81 10.64 11.53
CA LYS A 143 19.78 10.85 12.63
C LYS A 143 21.10 11.49 12.17
N ILE A 144 21.35 11.56 10.86
CA ILE A 144 22.58 12.10 10.30
C ILE A 144 22.44 13.63 10.11
N ASP A 145 23.01 14.42 11.01
CA ASP A 145 22.92 15.87 10.95
C ASP A 145 23.56 16.51 9.71
N LYS A 146 24.51 15.81 9.09
CA LYS A 146 25.23 16.30 7.90
C LYS A 146 24.37 16.40 6.65
N ILE A 147 23.28 15.59 6.56
CA ILE A 147 22.38 15.59 5.41
C ILE A 147 21.13 16.47 5.62
N LYS A 148 20.98 17.04 6.82
CA LYS A 148 19.88 17.97 7.11
C LYS A 148 20.12 19.32 6.46
N ILE A 149 19.11 19.84 5.76
CA ILE A 149 19.16 21.18 5.18
C ILE A 149 18.92 22.20 6.30
N LYS A 150 19.95 22.94 6.69
CA LYS A 150 19.84 23.98 7.72
C LYS A 150 19.08 25.18 7.15
N MET A 151 17.95 25.50 7.73
CA MET A 151 17.14 26.65 7.38
C MET A 151 17.36 27.80 8.36
N PRO A 152 17.25 29.07 7.90
CA PRO A 152 17.25 30.24 8.77
C PRO A 152 16.09 30.17 9.78
N ALA A 153 16.29 30.78 10.97
CA ALA A 153 15.29 30.81 12.04
C ALA A 153 13.96 31.52 11.66
N SER A 154 13.96 32.27 10.57
CA SER A 154 12.78 32.96 10.02
C SER A 154 11.79 32.03 9.28
N VAL A 155 12.21 30.79 8.99
CA VAL A 155 11.35 29.83 8.24
C VAL A 155 10.43 29.09 9.22
N PRO A 156 9.10 29.00 8.91
CA PRO A 156 8.17 28.23 9.72
C PRO A 156 8.62 26.77 9.93
N ALA A 157 8.39 26.22 11.13
CA ALA A 157 8.86 24.88 11.51
C ALA A 157 8.37 23.78 10.58
N ALA A 158 7.14 23.85 10.06
CA ALA A 158 6.57 22.89 9.14
C ALA A 158 7.34 22.83 7.79
N ILE A 159 7.72 23.99 7.27
CA ILE A 159 8.50 24.10 6.02
C ILE A 159 9.92 23.55 6.26
N SER A 160 10.55 23.96 7.36
CA SER A 160 11.87 23.45 7.75
C SER A 160 11.90 21.93 7.90
N GLN A 161 10.85 21.34 8.49
CA GLN A 161 10.70 19.90 8.61
C GLN A 161 10.60 19.22 7.23
N SER A 162 9.83 19.77 6.30
CA SER A 162 9.69 19.22 4.95
C SER A 162 11.03 19.17 4.21
N PHE A 163 11.83 20.23 4.29
CA PHE A 163 13.17 20.26 3.69
C PHE A 163 14.15 19.31 4.38
N ASN A 164 14.08 19.17 5.70
CA ASN A 164 14.96 18.26 6.44
C ASN A 164 14.69 16.78 6.13
N THR A 165 13.47 16.45 5.71
CA THR A 165 13.09 15.08 5.34
C THR A 165 13.31 14.77 3.86
N LEU A 166 13.56 15.77 3.01
CA LEU A 166 13.69 15.62 1.56
C LEU A 166 14.81 14.63 1.17
N ILE A 167 16.02 14.83 1.70
CA ILE A 167 17.17 13.97 1.40
C ILE A 167 16.96 12.55 1.94
N PRO A 168 16.52 12.32 3.19
CA PRO A 168 16.16 11.01 3.68
C PRO A 168 15.11 10.28 2.81
N ILE A 169 14.07 10.98 2.35
CA ILE A 169 13.05 10.41 1.46
C ILE A 169 13.69 9.99 0.13
N LEU A 170 14.41 10.92 -0.52
CA LEU A 170 15.03 10.69 -1.83
C LEU A 170 15.97 9.48 -1.79
N VAL A 171 16.87 9.43 -0.79
CA VAL A 171 17.81 8.32 -0.64
C VAL A 171 17.08 7.00 -0.37
N SER A 172 16.06 7.00 0.49
CA SER A 172 15.30 5.80 0.80
C SER A 172 14.59 5.24 -0.43
N LEU A 173 13.95 6.11 -1.23
CA LEU A 173 13.24 5.70 -2.44
C LEU A 173 14.19 5.21 -3.53
N VAL A 174 15.31 5.89 -3.75
CA VAL A 174 16.32 5.48 -4.74
C VAL A 174 16.93 4.13 -4.37
N VAL A 175 17.32 3.94 -3.10
CA VAL A 175 17.91 2.68 -2.64
C VAL A 175 16.92 1.52 -2.83
N VAL A 176 15.67 1.69 -2.44
CA VAL A 176 14.66 0.63 -2.55
C VAL A 176 14.26 0.39 -4.00
N GLY A 177 14.07 1.45 -4.79
CA GLY A 177 13.73 1.32 -6.21
C GLY A 177 14.83 0.61 -7.01
N VAL A 178 16.10 0.98 -6.78
CA VAL A 178 17.25 0.30 -7.41
C VAL A 178 17.37 -1.15 -6.92
N ALA A 179 17.22 -1.41 -5.62
CA ALA A 179 17.26 -2.77 -5.08
C ALA A 179 16.13 -3.65 -5.67
N GLY A 180 14.91 -3.11 -5.79
CA GLY A 180 13.79 -3.79 -6.43
C GLY A 180 14.06 -4.13 -7.89
N GLN A 181 14.61 -3.19 -8.65
CA GLN A 181 14.97 -3.41 -10.06
C GLN A 181 16.10 -4.44 -10.21
N LEU A 182 17.11 -4.41 -9.34
CA LEU A 182 18.19 -5.41 -9.34
C LEU A 182 17.65 -6.81 -9.00
N PHE A 183 16.73 -6.90 -8.05
CA PHE A 183 16.06 -8.16 -7.71
C PHE A 183 15.27 -8.71 -8.90
N PHE A 184 14.50 -7.86 -9.59
CA PHE A 184 13.78 -8.25 -10.79
C PHE A 184 14.73 -8.75 -11.90
N LEU A 185 15.84 -8.07 -12.16
CA LEU A 185 16.83 -8.50 -13.14
C LEU A 185 17.49 -9.84 -12.78
N ALA A 186 17.62 -10.14 -11.49
CA ALA A 186 18.24 -11.40 -11.02
C ALA A 186 17.27 -12.59 -11.03
N THR A 187 15.98 -12.35 -10.76
CA THR A 187 14.96 -13.41 -10.60
C THR A 187 14.01 -13.54 -11.78
N GLY A 188 13.89 -12.50 -12.62
CA GLY A 188 12.90 -12.43 -13.69
C GLY A 188 11.44 -12.30 -13.22
N THR A 189 11.23 -12.13 -11.89
CA THR A 189 9.90 -12.02 -11.26
C THR A 189 9.82 -10.77 -10.39
N TYR A 190 8.65 -10.13 -10.41
CA TYR A 190 8.29 -9.08 -9.44
C TYR A 190 7.72 -9.68 -8.18
#